data_63487794470ef0bd26b4165f4551654e
#
_entry.id   63487794470ef0bd26b4165f4551654e
#
_cell.length_a   1.000
_cell.length_b   1.000
_cell.length_c   1.000
_cell.angle_alpha   90.00
_cell.angle_beta   90.00
_cell.angle_gamma   90.00
#
_symmetry.space_group_name_H-M   'P 1'
#
loop_
_entity.id
_entity.type
_entity.pdbx_description
1 polymer ?
#
loop_
_entity_poly.entity_id
_entity_poly.type
_entity_poly.pdbx_seq_one_letter_code
_entity_poly.pdbx_strand_id
1 'polypeptide(L)'
;MRQHGIRREASGFTLIEVLIAIIVLAFGLLGFALLQTMSVRFVQSANYRTQATNLAYDLIDQMRSNRYQASQYTAASFAAGSVTARGACSRPTGETVSITQHVTRWKCQVAKALGESSSANVVVANGQVTVSISWGDQKWDATDPDTSTTFALQTEI
;
A
#
# COMPACT_ATOMS: atom_id res chain seq x y z
N MET A 1 -37.81 62.89 29.85
CA MET A 1 -36.79 61.84 29.80
C MET A 1 -36.28 61.72 28.36
N ARG A 2 -35.06 62.18 28.10
CA ARG A 2 -34.41 62.06 26.76
C ARG A 2 -33.56 60.76 26.77
N GLN A 3 -33.93 59.79 25.97
CA GLN A 3 -33.09 58.61 25.73
C GLN A 3 -31.94 59.01 24.78
N HIS A 4 -30.70 58.94 25.29
CA HIS A 4 -29.50 59.03 24.49
C HIS A 4 -29.26 57.69 23.79
N GLY A 5 -29.63 57.60 22.54
CA GLY A 5 -29.25 56.47 21.69
C GLY A 5 -27.74 56.51 21.44
N ILE A 6 -27.01 55.51 21.98
CA ILE A 6 -25.58 55.26 21.68
C ILE A 6 -25.51 54.83 20.22
N ARG A 7 -25.09 55.70 19.33
CA ARG A 7 -24.72 55.33 17.96
C ARG A 7 -23.45 54.52 18.05
N ARG A 8 -23.54 53.22 17.78
CA ARG A 8 -22.38 52.39 17.51
C ARG A 8 -21.79 52.82 16.16
N GLU A 9 -20.59 53.40 16.18
CA GLU A 9 -19.83 53.68 14.98
C GLU A 9 -19.43 52.33 14.35
N ALA A 10 -19.89 52.06 13.12
CA ALA A 10 -19.47 50.91 12.35
C ALA A 10 -18.09 51.27 11.80
N SER A 11 -17.03 50.71 12.41
CA SER A 11 -15.67 50.77 11.84
C SER A 11 -15.59 49.87 10.60
N GLY A 12 -15.32 50.44 9.46
CA GLY A 12 -15.06 49.70 8.22
C GLY A 12 -13.67 49.08 8.22
N PHE A 13 -13.51 47.92 7.59
CA PHE A 13 -12.21 47.29 7.38
C PHE A 13 -11.32 48.13 6.46
N THR A 14 -10.03 48.18 6.78
CA THR A 14 -9.05 48.85 5.92
C THR A 14 -8.64 47.90 4.80
N LEU A 15 -8.27 48.48 3.63
CA LEU A 15 -7.80 47.70 2.47
C LEU A 15 -6.56 46.87 2.81
N ILE A 16 -5.67 47.37 3.66
CA ILE A 16 -4.46 46.67 4.11
C ILE A 16 -4.80 45.46 5.00
N GLU A 17 -5.82 45.55 5.82
CA GLU A 17 -6.25 44.48 6.69
C GLU A 17 -6.79 43.27 5.89
N VAL A 18 -7.58 43.56 4.83
CA VAL A 18 -8.06 42.51 3.91
C VAL A 18 -6.89 41.88 3.16
N LEU A 19 -5.91 42.66 2.74
CA LEU A 19 -4.73 42.20 2.01
C LEU A 19 -3.88 41.26 2.88
N ILE A 20 -3.62 41.65 4.13
CA ILE A 20 -2.89 40.79 5.09
C ILE A 20 -3.68 39.53 5.39
N ALA A 21 -5.00 39.63 5.56
CA ALA A 21 -5.85 38.44 5.82
C ALA A 21 -5.77 37.43 4.66
N ILE A 22 -5.80 37.87 3.40
CA ILE A 22 -5.68 36.99 2.24
C ILE A 22 -4.29 36.32 2.18
N ILE A 23 -3.23 37.06 2.48
CA ILE A 23 -1.85 36.51 2.48
C ILE A 23 -1.73 35.42 3.55
N VAL A 24 -2.20 35.66 4.77
CA VAL A 24 -2.16 34.68 5.85
C VAL A 24 -2.99 33.44 5.50
N LEU A 25 -4.19 33.65 4.93
CA LEU A 25 -5.03 32.57 4.44
C LEU A 25 -4.34 31.72 3.36
N ALA A 26 -3.66 32.38 2.40
CA ALA A 26 -2.94 31.71 1.33
C ALA A 26 -1.81 30.80 1.86
N PHE A 27 -1.00 31.28 2.80
CA PHE A 27 0.02 30.45 3.45
C PHE A 27 -0.58 29.32 4.26
N GLY A 28 -1.68 29.53 4.96
CA GLY A 28 -2.41 28.49 5.69
C GLY A 28 -2.91 27.38 4.77
N LEU A 29 -3.48 27.73 3.61
CA LEU A 29 -3.95 26.76 2.62
C LEU A 29 -2.81 25.98 1.96
N LEU A 30 -1.66 26.62 1.69
CA LEU A 30 -0.48 25.94 1.16
C LEU A 30 0.07 24.90 2.15
N GLY A 31 0.17 25.26 3.44
CA GLY A 31 0.57 24.32 4.49
C GLY A 31 -0.39 23.14 4.61
N PHE A 32 -1.69 23.39 4.55
CA PHE A 32 -2.70 22.34 4.57
C PHE A 32 -2.63 21.41 3.36
N ALA A 33 -2.41 21.95 2.15
CA ALA A 33 -2.25 21.17 0.94
C ALA A 33 -1.02 20.24 1.02
N LEU A 34 0.09 20.70 1.60
CA LEU A 34 1.28 19.88 1.83
C LEU A 34 0.97 18.70 2.76
N LEU A 35 0.31 18.95 3.88
CA LEU A 35 -0.10 17.89 4.83
C LEU A 35 -1.02 16.85 4.18
N GLN A 36 -1.96 17.27 3.34
CA GLN A 36 -2.83 16.39 2.58
C GLN A 36 -2.04 15.46 1.65
N THR A 37 -1.04 16.01 0.94
CA THR A 37 -0.19 15.22 0.04
C THR A 37 0.59 14.16 0.80
N MET A 38 1.16 14.50 1.96
CA MET A 38 1.87 13.54 2.80
C MET A 38 0.92 12.46 3.35
N SER A 39 -0.29 12.84 3.78
CA SER A 39 -1.29 11.90 4.27
C SER A 39 -1.66 10.83 3.23
N VAL A 40 -1.87 11.22 1.96
CA VAL A 40 -2.16 10.27 0.87
C VAL A 40 -1.01 9.27 0.67
N ARG A 41 0.25 9.72 0.75
CA ARG A 41 1.43 8.84 0.62
C ARG A 41 1.46 7.78 1.73
N PHE A 42 1.24 8.17 2.98
CA PHE A 42 1.18 7.23 4.11
C PHE A 42 0.04 6.21 3.98
N VAL A 43 -1.12 6.65 3.50
CA VAL A 43 -2.27 5.74 3.25
C VAL A 43 -1.92 4.72 2.17
N GLN A 44 -1.22 5.12 1.10
CA GLN A 44 -0.79 4.18 0.06
C GLN A 44 0.20 3.14 0.60
N SER A 45 1.21 3.55 1.38
CA SER A 45 2.15 2.63 2.02
C SER A 45 1.45 1.64 2.95
N ALA A 46 0.54 2.12 3.79
CA ALA A 46 -0.27 1.27 4.67
C ALA A 46 -1.12 0.26 3.87
N ASN A 47 -1.68 0.68 2.74
CA ASN A 47 -2.46 -0.20 1.85
C ASN A 47 -1.59 -1.31 1.25
N TYR A 48 -0.39 -1.00 0.74
CA TYR A 48 0.53 -2.01 0.23
C TYR A 48 0.92 -3.04 1.30
N ARG A 49 1.21 -2.60 2.54
CA ARG A 49 1.49 -3.50 3.66
C ARG A 49 0.32 -4.43 3.97
N THR A 50 -0.90 -3.89 3.98
CA THR A 50 -2.11 -4.70 4.19
C THR A 50 -2.31 -5.73 3.08
N GLN A 51 -2.10 -5.34 1.82
CA GLN A 51 -2.19 -6.26 0.69
C GLN A 51 -1.12 -7.34 0.73
N ALA A 52 0.14 -7.00 1.04
CA ALA A 52 1.22 -7.97 1.19
C ALA A 52 0.92 -8.97 2.31
N THR A 53 0.41 -8.50 3.44
CA THR A 53 -0.01 -9.35 4.56
C THR A 53 -1.10 -10.33 4.13
N ASN A 54 -2.16 -9.84 3.48
CA ASN A 54 -3.27 -10.68 3.01
C ASN A 54 -2.81 -11.72 1.98
N LEU A 55 -1.92 -11.33 1.05
CA LEU A 55 -1.37 -12.25 0.06
C LEU A 55 -0.46 -13.33 0.69
N ALA A 56 0.32 -12.98 1.71
CA ALA A 56 1.13 -13.95 2.43
C ALA A 56 0.25 -14.98 3.18
N TYR A 57 -0.82 -14.52 3.84
CA TYR A 57 -1.77 -15.41 4.48
C TYR A 57 -2.53 -16.29 3.48
N ASP A 58 -2.97 -15.74 2.34
CA ASP A 58 -3.63 -16.51 1.28
C ASP A 58 -2.74 -17.67 0.79
N LEU A 59 -1.44 -17.41 0.59
CA LEU A 59 -0.51 -18.48 0.18
C LEU A 59 -0.33 -19.53 1.28
N ILE A 60 -0.15 -19.10 2.53
CA ILE A 60 0.02 -20.02 3.68
C ILE A 60 -1.22 -20.88 3.87
N ASP A 61 -2.42 -20.33 3.74
CA ASP A 61 -3.67 -21.10 3.87
C ASP A 61 -3.84 -22.12 2.74
N GLN A 62 -3.41 -21.79 1.53
CA GLN A 62 -3.33 -22.74 0.43
C GLN A 62 -2.32 -23.87 0.73
N MET A 63 -1.16 -23.55 1.33
CA MET A 63 -0.18 -24.54 1.75
C MET A 63 -0.70 -25.44 2.87
N ARG A 64 -1.43 -24.89 3.84
CA ARG A 64 -2.07 -25.65 4.93
C ARG A 64 -3.11 -26.63 4.42
N SER A 65 -3.90 -26.23 3.43
CA SER A 65 -4.87 -27.13 2.79
C SER A 65 -4.21 -28.23 1.95
N ASN A 66 -2.96 -28.04 1.53
CA ASN A 66 -2.18 -28.99 0.74
C ASN A 66 -0.83 -29.33 1.39
N ARG A 67 -0.81 -29.58 2.71
CA ARG A 67 0.43 -29.69 3.49
C ARG A 67 1.40 -30.79 3.00
N TYR A 68 0.91 -31.88 2.46
CA TYR A 68 1.76 -32.94 1.89
C TYR A 68 2.53 -32.50 0.64
N GLN A 69 2.09 -31.43 0.00
CA GLN A 69 2.69 -30.88 -1.21
C GLN A 69 3.23 -29.45 -0.96
N ALA A 70 3.38 -29.05 0.30
CA ALA A 70 3.82 -27.70 0.67
C ALA A 70 5.15 -27.29 0.01
N SER A 71 6.07 -28.26 -0.17
CA SER A 71 7.35 -28.01 -0.86
C SER A 71 7.19 -27.52 -2.31
N GLN A 72 6.10 -27.85 -2.99
CA GLN A 72 5.85 -27.37 -4.37
C GLN A 72 5.53 -25.88 -4.42
N TYR A 73 5.08 -25.28 -3.32
CA TYR A 73 4.80 -23.83 -3.24
C TYR A 73 6.07 -22.98 -3.19
N THR A 74 7.28 -23.55 -3.03
CA THR A 74 8.53 -22.83 -3.21
C THR A 74 8.63 -22.23 -4.62
N ALA A 75 7.93 -22.82 -5.61
CA ALA A 75 7.77 -22.28 -6.96
C ALA A 75 7.04 -20.91 -6.96
N ALA A 76 6.42 -20.47 -5.86
CA ALA A 76 5.84 -19.14 -5.73
C ALA A 76 6.91 -18.03 -5.60
N SER A 77 8.17 -18.38 -5.37
CA SER A 77 9.30 -17.43 -5.42
C SER A 77 9.47 -16.86 -6.83
N PHE A 78 9.72 -15.55 -6.91
CA PHE A 78 9.98 -14.84 -8.16
C PHE A 78 10.77 -13.57 -7.92
N ALA A 79 11.59 -13.18 -8.91
CA ALA A 79 12.39 -11.96 -8.87
C ALA A 79 11.57 -10.73 -9.32
N ALA A 80 12.00 -9.56 -8.90
CA ALA A 80 11.41 -8.29 -9.34
C ALA A 80 11.41 -8.17 -10.88
N GLY A 81 10.30 -7.72 -11.44
CA GLY A 81 10.13 -7.57 -12.89
C GLY A 81 9.94 -8.86 -13.69
N SER A 82 9.97 -10.05 -13.04
CA SER A 82 9.82 -11.33 -13.74
C SER A 82 8.36 -11.75 -13.96
N VAL A 83 7.40 -11.09 -13.32
CA VAL A 83 5.97 -11.39 -13.41
C VAL A 83 5.22 -10.16 -13.90
N THR A 84 4.45 -10.33 -14.97
CA THR A 84 3.55 -9.30 -15.49
C THR A 84 2.11 -9.59 -15.05
N ALA A 85 1.38 -8.53 -14.68
CA ALA A 85 0.00 -8.65 -14.20
C ALA A 85 -1.04 -8.88 -15.31
N ARG A 86 -0.62 -9.42 -16.46
CA ARG A 86 -1.47 -9.61 -17.64
C ARG A 86 -1.98 -11.05 -17.73
N GLY A 87 -3.30 -11.21 -17.68
CA GLY A 87 -3.98 -12.47 -18.04
C GLY A 87 -3.92 -13.61 -17.01
N ALA A 88 -2.80 -13.77 -16.31
CA ALA A 88 -2.57 -14.89 -15.37
C ALA A 88 -3.30 -14.77 -14.02
N CYS A 89 -3.92 -13.62 -13.73
CA CYS A 89 -4.67 -13.41 -12.48
C CYS A 89 -6.10 -13.99 -12.53
N SER A 90 -6.54 -14.58 -13.63
CA SER A 90 -7.84 -15.24 -13.69
C SER A 90 -7.87 -16.43 -12.76
N ARG A 91 -8.99 -16.64 -12.09
CA ARG A 91 -9.18 -17.79 -11.22
C ARG A 91 -9.17 -19.07 -12.07
N PRO A 92 -8.32 -20.05 -11.77
CA PRO A 92 -8.37 -21.31 -12.47
C PRO A 92 -9.74 -21.98 -12.23
N THR A 93 -10.31 -22.51 -13.31
CA THR A 93 -11.59 -23.22 -13.29
C THR A 93 -11.37 -24.64 -13.79
N GLY A 94 -12.08 -25.61 -13.21
CA GLY A 94 -11.98 -27.02 -13.56
C GLY A 94 -12.22 -27.92 -12.34
N GLU A 95 -12.36 -29.21 -12.56
CA GLU A 95 -12.56 -30.18 -11.50
C GLU A 95 -11.33 -30.37 -10.63
N THR A 96 -10.12 -30.19 -11.21
CA THR A 96 -8.86 -30.29 -10.49
C THR A 96 -7.99 -29.08 -10.79
N VAL A 97 -7.76 -28.25 -9.77
CA VAL A 97 -6.85 -27.10 -9.88
C VAL A 97 -5.49 -27.50 -9.34
N SER A 98 -4.46 -27.41 -10.17
CA SER A 98 -3.09 -27.78 -9.80
C SER A 98 -2.43 -26.69 -8.94
N ILE A 99 -1.43 -27.07 -8.13
CA ILE A 99 -0.62 -26.11 -7.35
C ILE A 99 0.06 -25.11 -8.27
N THR A 100 0.53 -25.52 -9.44
CA THR A 100 1.15 -24.62 -10.42
C THR A 100 0.19 -23.51 -10.87
N GLN A 101 -1.09 -23.82 -11.08
CA GLN A 101 -2.11 -22.84 -11.43
C GLN A 101 -2.39 -21.87 -10.26
N HIS A 102 -2.44 -22.37 -9.03
CA HIS A 102 -2.57 -21.52 -7.83
C HIS A 102 -1.38 -20.59 -7.68
N VAL A 103 -0.18 -21.10 -7.78
CA VAL A 103 1.07 -20.33 -7.70
C VAL A 103 1.15 -19.26 -8.80
N THR A 104 0.82 -19.62 -10.03
CA THR A 104 0.81 -18.66 -11.16
C THR A 104 -0.17 -17.52 -10.93
N ARG A 105 -1.38 -17.86 -10.47
CA ARG A 105 -2.39 -16.86 -10.11
C ARG A 105 -1.90 -15.97 -8.97
N TRP A 106 -1.34 -16.56 -7.91
CA TRP A 106 -0.85 -15.83 -6.75
C TRP A 106 0.26 -14.85 -7.13
N LYS A 107 1.26 -15.28 -7.92
CA LYS A 107 2.31 -14.39 -8.44
C LYS A 107 1.73 -13.20 -9.18
N CYS A 108 0.76 -13.44 -10.05
CA CYS A 108 0.07 -12.39 -10.78
C CYS A 108 -0.67 -11.44 -9.83
N GLN A 109 -1.32 -11.94 -8.77
CA GLN A 109 -1.98 -11.11 -7.77
C GLN A 109 -0.99 -10.24 -7.00
N VAL A 110 0.18 -10.76 -6.64
CA VAL A 110 1.26 -9.98 -6.01
C VAL A 110 1.70 -8.85 -6.95
N ALA A 111 2.02 -9.16 -8.20
CA ALA A 111 2.43 -8.15 -9.18
C ALA A 111 1.34 -7.11 -9.45
N LYS A 112 0.07 -7.51 -9.47
CA LYS A 112 -1.08 -6.60 -9.66
C LYS A 112 -1.29 -5.67 -8.45
N ALA A 113 -1.14 -6.19 -7.24
CA ALA A 113 -1.42 -5.46 -6.01
C ALA A 113 -0.28 -4.53 -5.60
N LEU A 114 0.97 -4.99 -5.74
CA LEU A 114 2.16 -4.32 -5.23
C LEU A 114 3.04 -3.71 -6.34
N GLY A 115 2.68 -3.97 -7.60
CA GLY A 115 3.42 -3.51 -8.79
C GLY A 115 4.37 -4.58 -9.35
N GLU A 116 4.70 -4.47 -10.64
CA GLU A 116 5.53 -5.44 -11.36
C GLU A 116 7.00 -5.48 -10.85
N SER A 117 7.44 -4.44 -10.13
CA SER A 117 8.73 -4.42 -9.43
C SER A 117 8.75 -5.22 -8.12
N SER A 118 7.63 -5.83 -7.74
CA SER A 118 7.56 -6.69 -6.56
C SER A 118 8.30 -8.01 -6.77
N SER A 119 8.71 -8.62 -5.67
CA SER A 119 9.33 -9.94 -5.63
C SER A 119 8.79 -10.74 -4.46
N ALA A 120 8.91 -12.06 -4.52
CA ALA A 120 8.58 -12.91 -3.40
C ALA A 120 9.60 -14.04 -3.25
N ASN A 121 9.84 -14.44 -2.00
CA ASN A 121 10.64 -15.60 -1.65
C ASN A 121 9.86 -16.49 -0.69
N VAL A 122 9.70 -17.75 -1.05
CA VAL A 122 9.00 -18.75 -0.26
C VAL A 122 9.94 -19.89 0.07
N VAL A 123 10.16 -20.11 1.35
CA VAL A 123 11.05 -21.15 1.87
C VAL A 123 10.24 -22.13 2.74
N VAL A 124 10.43 -23.41 2.50
CA VAL A 124 9.85 -24.49 3.30
C VAL A 124 11.00 -25.31 3.87
N ALA A 125 11.17 -25.29 5.18
CA ALA A 125 12.24 -26.02 5.86
C ALA A 125 11.79 -26.49 7.25
N ASN A 126 12.06 -27.74 7.58
CA ASN A 126 11.82 -28.32 8.92
C ASN A 126 10.37 -28.12 9.45
N GLY A 127 9.36 -28.22 8.59
CA GLY A 127 7.96 -27.99 8.97
C GLY A 127 7.58 -26.50 9.10
N GLN A 128 8.50 -25.60 8.86
CA GLN A 128 8.25 -24.15 8.85
C GLN A 128 8.17 -23.62 7.42
N VAL A 129 7.28 -22.67 7.22
CA VAL A 129 7.14 -21.89 5.99
C VAL A 129 7.47 -20.45 6.29
N THR A 130 8.32 -19.86 5.46
CA THR A 130 8.58 -18.43 5.46
C THR A 130 8.18 -17.86 4.10
N VAL A 131 7.25 -16.91 4.09
CA VAL A 131 6.83 -16.15 2.92
C VAL A 131 7.31 -14.73 3.09
N SER A 132 8.20 -14.27 2.21
CA SER A 132 8.69 -12.89 2.18
C SER A 132 8.25 -12.24 0.88
N ILE A 133 7.61 -11.07 0.97
CA ILE A 133 7.15 -10.28 -0.18
C ILE A 133 7.82 -8.92 -0.08
N SER A 134 8.47 -8.48 -1.17
CA SER A 134 9.14 -7.18 -1.25
C SER A 134 8.53 -6.35 -2.38
N TRP A 135 8.36 -5.04 -2.14
CA TRP A 135 7.81 -4.10 -3.12
C TRP A 135 8.44 -2.72 -2.98
N GLY A 136 8.31 -1.90 -4.01
CA GLY A 136 8.76 -0.50 -3.98
C GLY A 136 7.70 0.38 -3.28
N ASP A 137 8.03 0.92 -2.10
CA ASP A 137 7.11 1.71 -1.29
C ASP A 137 7.31 3.23 -1.45
N GLN A 138 8.56 3.69 -1.50
CA GLN A 138 8.91 5.12 -1.47
C GLN A 138 9.35 5.67 -2.84
N LYS A 139 8.58 5.43 -3.88
CA LYS A 139 8.90 5.89 -5.25
C LYS A 139 8.96 7.43 -5.42
N TRP A 140 8.59 8.19 -4.39
CA TRP A 140 8.59 9.67 -4.41
C TRP A 140 9.90 10.28 -3.90
N ASP A 141 10.78 9.48 -3.29
CA ASP A 141 12.12 9.91 -2.86
C ASP A 141 13.18 9.26 -3.75
N ALA A 142 13.70 10.05 -4.69
CA ALA A 142 14.75 9.57 -5.59
C ALA A 142 16.13 9.47 -4.91
N THR A 143 16.26 10.00 -3.69
CA THR A 143 17.53 10.05 -2.94
C THR A 143 17.63 8.97 -1.87
N ASP A 144 16.53 8.26 -1.57
CA ASP A 144 16.53 7.17 -0.61
C ASP A 144 16.93 5.85 -1.29
N PRO A 145 18.06 5.24 -0.93
CA PRO A 145 18.49 3.94 -1.46
C PRO A 145 17.57 2.80 -1.03
N ASP A 146 16.83 2.93 0.05
CA ASP A 146 15.91 1.92 0.59
C ASP A 146 14.48 2.09 0.03
N THR A 147 14.38 2.10 -1.30
CA THR A 147 13.08 2.22 -2.00
C THR A 147 12.21 0.95 -1.92
N SER A 148 12.68 -0.12 -1.28
CA SER A 148 11.97 -1.39 -1.15
C SER A 148 11.59 -1.70 0.29
N THR A 149 10.33 -2.09 0.50
CA THR A 149 9.84 -2.60 1.77
C THR A 149 9.62 -4.11 1.66
N THR A 150 10.00 -4.86 2.69
CA THR A 150 9.78 -6.31 2.76
C THR A 150 8.89 -6.65 3.95
N PHE A 151 7.86 -7.44 3.69
CA PHE A 151 7.06 -8.12 4.69
C PHE A 151 7.42 -9.60 4.70
N ALA A 152 7.70 -10.16 5.87
CA ALA A 152 7.97 -11.58 6.04
C ALA A 152 7.04 -12.18 7.10
N LEU A 153 6.46 -13.32 6.76
CA LEU A 153 5.59 -14.10 7.64
C LEU A 153 6.14 -15.53 7.75
N GLN A 154 6.34 -15.98 8.98
CA GLN A 154 6.82 -17.33 9.28
C GLN A 154 5.78 -18.08 10.11
N THR A 155 5.52 -19.33 9.77
CA THR A 155 4.57 -20.20 10.48
C THR A 155 4.94 -21.67 10.33
N GLU A 156 4.41 -22.50 11.20
CA GLU A 156 4.46 -23.98 11.09
C GLU A 156 3.26 -24.49 10.28
N ILE A 157 3.47 -25.58 9.51
CA ILE A 157 2.45 -26.24 8.69
C ILE A 157 2.47 -27.76 8.85
#